data_40fc921d8291471bcc0582ee179eb4ac
#
_entry.id   40fc921d8291471bcc0582ee179eb4ac
#
_cell.length_a   1.000
_cell.length_b   1.000
_cell.length_c   1.000
_cell.angle_alpha   90.00
_cell.angle_beta   90.00
_cell.angle_gamma   90.00
#
_symmetry.space_group_name_H-M   'P 1'
#
loop_
_entity.id
_entity.type
_entity.pdbx_description
1 polymer ?
#
loop_
_entity_poly.entity_id
_entity_poly.type
_entity_poly.pdbx_seq_one_letter_code
_entity_poly.pdbx_strand_id
1 'polypeptide(L)'
;MKLRSIAVAVAALALTGNAFAQDIASEKGKLSYYFGYDYGNNLAELTGRGEQLDINSVVKGLQDAYAKKQPAITAEQLKPAVEAFQKREQGRAQAAKAEYEKAAAENKTKSDQFIAANKAKAGV
;
A
#
# COMPACT_ATOMS: atom_id res chain seq x y z
N MET A 1 38.04 62.51 10.51
CA MET A 1 36.72 61.86 10.28
C MET A 1 36.91 60.36 10.37
N LYS A 2 36.38 59.74 11.39
CA LYS A 2 36.55 58.29 11.62
C LYS A 2 35.33 57.60 11.05
N LEU A 3 35.48 56.84 9.92
CA LEU A 3 34.47 55.95 9.42
C LEU A 3 34.37 54.74 10.33
N ARG A 4 33.24 54.62 11.00
CA ARG A 4 32.89 53.40 11.75
C ARG A 4 32.25 52.41 10.76
N SER A 5 33.00 51.36 10.45
CA SER A 5 32.51 50.21 9.69
C SER A 5 31.50 49.42 10.55
N ILE A 6 30.24 49.44 10.20
CA ILE A 6 29.22 48.59 10.79
C ILE A 6 29.30 47.23 10.07
N ALA A 7 29.88 46.27 10.74
CA ALA A 7 29.82 44.87 10.26
C ALA A 7 28.41 44.33 10.55
N VAL A 8 27.62 44.18 9.50
CA VAL A 8 26.35 43.47 9.57
C VAL A 8 26.67 41.96 9.55
N ALA A 9 26.61 41.34 10.70
CA ALA A 9 26.65 39.89 10.81
C ALA A 9 25.31 39.35 10.34
N VAL A 10 25.28 38.85 9.12
CA VAL A 10 24.16 38.04 8.62
C VAL A 10 24.27 36.67 9.29
N ALA A 11 23.49 36.49 10.35
CA ALA A 11 23.29 35.20 10.96
C ALA A 11 22.48 34.35 9.94
N ALA A 12 23.18 33.52 9.17
CA ALA A 12 22.57 32.45 8.40
C ALA A 12 21.93 31.49 9.41
N LEU A 13 20.62 31.61 9.60
CA LEU A 13 19.82 30.58 10.23
C LEU A 13 19.85 29.36 9.29
N ALA A 14 20.85 28.50 9.52
CA ALA A 14 20.83 27.15 9.01
C ALA A 14 19.59 26.49 9.63
N LEU A 15 18.51 26.40 8.84
CA LEU A 15 17.43 25.46 9.07
C LEU A 15 18.05 24.07 8.94
N THR A 16 18.71 23.62 9.99
CA THR A 16 19.01 22.21 10.16
C THR A 16 17.66 21.53 10.35
N GLY A 17 17.03 21.17 9.22
CA GLY A 17 16.02 20.14 9.24
C GLY A 17 16.65 18.98 9.96
N ASN A 18 16.17 18.66 11.14
CA ASN A 18 16.47 17.42 11.81
C ASN A 18 15.96 16.29 10.90
N ALA A 19 16.75 15.93 9.91
CA ALA A 19 16.69 14.62 9.34
C ALA A 19 17.06 13.70 10.52
N PHE A 20 16.07 13.23 11.23
CA PHE A 20 16.26 12.11 12.15
C PHE A 20 16.82 11.00 11.28
N ALA A 21 18.13 10.79 11.36
CA ALA A 21 18.78 9.66 10.75
C ALA A 21 18.05 8.44 11.30
N GLN A 22 17.30 7.76 10.42
CA GLN A 22 16.54 6.58 10.81
C GLN A 22 17.57 5.53 11.21
N ASP A 23 17.65 5.22 12.49
CA ASP A 23 18.53 4.18 13.00
C ASP A 23 17.93 2.80 12.65
N ILE A 24 18.20 2.34 11.43
CA ILE A 24 17.84 0.98 10.98
C ILE A 24 18.91 -0.06 11.35
N ALA A 25 19.99 0.34 12.04
CA ALA A 25 21.06 -0.55 12.42
C ALA A 25 20.79 -1.26 13.75
N SER A 26 20.13 -0.57 14.68
CA SER A 26 19.72 -1.16 15.97
C SER A 26 18.62 -2.21 15.82
N GLU A 27 18.47 -3.08 16.81
CA GLU A 27 17.39 -4.08 16.85
C GLU A 27 16.01 -3.43 16.78
N LYS A 28 15.81 -2.35 17.56
CA LYS A 28 14.57 -1.54 17.53
C LYS A 28 14.32 -0.95 16.14
N GLY A 29 15.35 -0.40 15.52
CA GLY A 29 15.26 0.19 14.18
C GLY A 29 14.91 -0.83 13.11
N LYS A 30 15.56 -1.99 13.14
CA LYS A 30 15.27 -3.12 12.23
C LYS A 30 13.84 -3.60 12.36
N LEU A 31 13.35 -3.79 13.60
CA LEU A 31 11.98 -4.23 13.84
C LEU A 31 10.97 -3.17 13.36
N SER A 32 11.23 -1.91 13.62
CA SER A 32 10.38 -0.80 13.17
C SER A 32 10.32 -0.73 11.64
N TYR A 33 11.47 -0.87 10.98
CA TYR A 33 11.56 -0.92 9.51
C TYR A 33 10.79 -2.11 8.94
N TYR A 34 10.90 -3.28 9.56
CA TYR A 34 10.18 -4.48 9.15
C TYR A 34 8.66 -4.24 9.11
N PHE A 35 8.08 -3.68 10.17
CA PHE A 35 6.65 -3.38 10.18
C PHE A 35 6.24 -2.35 9.13
N GLY A 36 7.06 -1.32 8.94
CA GLY A 36 6.82 -0.32 7.90
C GLY A 36 6.88 -0.92 6.49
N TYR A 37 7.87 -1.80 6.25
CA TYR A 37 8.05 -2.48 4.97
C TYR A 37 6.91 -3.46 4.66
N ASP A 38 6.49 -4.25 5.64
CA ASP A 38 5.36 -5.17 5.51
C ASP A 38 4.06 -4.43 5.19
N TYR A 39 3.80 -3.34 5.92
CA TYR A 39 2.64 -2.49 5.62
C TYR A 39 2.74 -1.86 4.23
N GLY A 40 3.92 -1.41 3.83
CA GLY A 40 4.17 -0.88 2.49
C GLY A 40 3.88 -1.89 1.37
N ASN A 41 4.23 -3.17 1.56
CA ASN A 41 3.92 -4.23 0.61
C ASN A 41 2.41 -4.39 0.42
N ASN A 42 1.63 -4.38 1.49
CA ASN A 42 0.17 -4.45 1.41
C ASN A 42 -0.43 -3.26 0.62
N LEU A 43 0.12 -2.05 0.81
CA LEU A 43 -0.29 -0.89 0.03
C LEU A 43 0.10 -0.99 -1.45
N ALA A 44 1.28 -1.56 -1.73
CA ALA A 44 1.74 -1.80 -3.10
C ALA A 44 0.83 -2.79 -3.84
N GLU A 45 0.34 -3.82 -3.16
CA GLU A 45 -0.66 -4.75 -3.73
C GLU A 45 -1.97 -4.04 -4.09
N LEU A 46 -2.46 -3.15 -3.22
CA LEU A 46 -3.65 -2.35 -3.52
C LEU A 46 -3.43 -1.46 -4.76
N THR A 47 -2.27 -0.83 -4.84
CA THR A 47 -1.88 -0.03 -6.01
C THR A 47 -1.77 -0.89 -7.27
N GLY A 48 -1.18 -2.07 -7.17
CA GLY A 48 -1.10 -3.06 -8.27
C GLY A 48 -2.47 -3.51 -8.77
N ARG A 49 -3.50 -3.48 -7.92
CA ARG A 49 -4.89 -3.76 -8.28
C ARG A 49 -5.65 -2.54 -8.82
N GLY A 50 -4.97 -1.40 -9.00
CA GLY A 50 -5.50 -0.18 -9.59
C GLY A 50 -6.04 0.84 -8.58
N GLU A 51 -5.83 0.65 -7.26
CA GLU A 51 -6.12 1.70 -6.28
C GLU A 51 -5.07 2.79 -6.34
N GLN A 52 -5.51 4.04 -6.30
CA GLN A 52 -4.61 5.18 -6.23
C GLN A 52 -4.46 5.64 -4.78
N LEU A 53 -3.26 5.49 -4.26
CA LEU A 53 -2.92 5.88 -2.90
C LEU A 53 -1.86 6.99 -2.91
N ASP A 54 -2.04 8.00 -2.05
CA ASP A 54 -1.00 8.98 -1.77
C ASP A 54 -0.20 8.54 -0.54
N ILE A 55 1.05 8.17 -0.76
CA ILE A 55 1.93 7.65 0.30
C ILE A 55 2.17 8.68 1.41
N ASN A 56 2.20 9.97 1.10
CA ASN A 56 2.40 11.01 2.11
C ASN A 56 1.19 11.10 3.04
N SER A 57 -0.02 10.99 2.50
CA SER A 57 -1.24 10.92 3.30
C SER A 57 -1.31 9.66 4.16
N VAL A 58 -0.83 8.51 3.67
CA VAL A 58 -0.71 7.28 4.46
C VAL A 58 0.25 7.49 5.63
N VAL A 59 1.43 8.02 5.39
CA VAL A 59 2.43 8.31 6.44
C VAL A 59 1.86 9.27 7.48
N LYS A 60 1.15 10.31 7.03
CA LYS A 60 0.49 11.25 7.97
C LYS A 60 -0.54 10.53 8.84
N GLY A 61 -1.39 9.71 8.25
CA GLY A 61 -2.40 8.93 8.99
C GLY A 61 -1.75 8.00 10.02
N LEU A 62 -0.67 7.31 9.67
CA LEU A 62 0.11 6.49 10.58
C LEU A 62 0.68 7.29 11.75
N GLN A 63 1.28 8.44 11.47
CA GLN A 63 1.86 9.31 12.50
C GLN A 63 0.78 9.84 13.45
N ASP A 64 -0.34 10.29 12.92
CA ASP A 64 -1.44 10.82 13.73
C ASP A 64 -2.05 9.72 14.62
N ALA A 65 -2.28 8.53 14.07
CA ALA A 65 -2.80 7.39 14.82
C ALA A 65 -1.82 6.90 15.90
N TYR A 66 -0.53 6.81 15.58
CA TYR A 66 0.51 6.42 16.53
C TYR A 66 0.62 7.42 17.69
N ALA A 67 0.47 8.70 17.39
CA ALA A 67 0.45 9.78 18.38
C ALA A 67 -0.91 9.93 19.11
N LYS A 68 -1.89 9.05 18.85
CA LYS A 68 -3.24 9.09 19.43
C LYS A 68 -3.97 10.42 19.22
N LYS A 69 -3.69 11.07 18.10
CA LYS A 69 -4.40 12.29 17.68
C LYS A 69 -5.75 11.94 17.10
N GLN A 70 -6.68 12.89 17.17
CA GLN A 70 -7.93 12.77 16.44
C GLN A 70 -7.66 12.74 14.93
N PRO A 71 -8.44 11.96 14.15
CA PRO A 71 -8.32 11.97 12.70
C PRO A 71 -8.45 13.38 12.12
N ALA A 72 -7.61 13.71 11.16
CA ALA A 72 -7.67 15.00 10.45
C ALA A 72 -8.87 15.10 9.50
N ILE A 73 -9.51 13.97 9.20
CA ILE A 73 -10.66 13.82 8.30
C ILE A 73 -11.80 13.20 9.09
N THR A 74 -13.00 13.79 9.00
CA THR A 74 -14.17 13.29 9.72
C THR A 74 -14.73 12.00 9.08
N ALA A 75 -15.51 11.25 9.85
CA ALA A 75 -16.16 10.03 9.36
C ALA A 75 -17.06 10.30 8.15
N GLU A 76 -17.79 11.43 8.16
CA GLU A 76 -18.66 11.85 7.05
C GLU A 76 -17.86 12.13 5.78
N GLN A 77 -16.67 12.74 5.90
CA GLN A 77 -15.78 13.02 4.77
C GLN A 77 -15.13 11.74 4.23
N LEU A 78 -14.83 10.77 5.09
CA LEU A 78 -14.23 9.48 4.70
C LEU A 78 -15.25 8.55 4.04
N LYS A 79 -16.51 8.59 4.46
CA LYS A 79 -17.55 7.64 4.05
C LYS A 79 -17.62 7.42 2.53
N PRO A 80 -17.71 8.45 1.68
CA PRO A 80 -17.81 8.23 0.22
C PRO A 80 -16.61 7.50 -0.36
N ALA A 81 -15.40 7.83 0.11
CA ALA A 81 -14.18 7.20 -0.39
C ALA A 81 -14.09 5.73 0.03
N VAL A 82 -14.47 5.42 1.28
CA VAL A 82 -14.48 4.05 1.81
C VAL A 82 -15.54 3.20 1.12
N GLU A 83 -16.76 3.73 0.92
CA GLU A 83 -17.82 3.01 0.21
C GLU A 83 -17.44 2.73 -1.26
N ALA A 84 -16.84 3.69 -1.94
CA ALA A 84 -16.37 3.51 -3.30
C ALA A 84 -15.26 2.44 -3.37
N PHE A 85 -14.32 2.44 -2.43
CA PHE A 85 -13.30 1.40 -2.31
C PHE A 85 -13.91 0.02 -2.07
N GLN A 86 -14.82 -0.12 -1.12
CA GLN A 86 -15.50 -1.39 -0.82
C GLN A 86 -16.26 -1.93 -2.02
N LYS A 87 -16.93 -1.07 -2.77
CA LYS A 87 -17.64 -1.46 -4.00
C LYS A 87 -16.67 -1.99 -5.07
N ARG A 88 -15.51 -1.35 -5.24
CA ARG A 88 -14.48 -1.84 -6.18
C ARG A 88 -13.92 -3.19 -5.74
N GLU A 89 -13.64 -3.37 -4.45
CA GLU A 89 -13.14 -4.66 -3.92
C GLU A 89 -14.16 -5.77 -4.10
N GLN A 90 -15.44 -5.52 -3.84
CA GLN A 90 -16.52 -6.49 -4.10
C GLN A 90 -16.60 -6.87 -5.59
N GLY A 91 -16.50 -5.89 -6.48
CA GLY A 91 -16.48 -6.13 -7.92
C GLY A 91 -15.30 -7.00 -8.36
N ARG A 92 -14.10 -6.75 -7.81
CA ARG A 92 -12.90 -7.56 -8.06
C ARG A 92 -13.06 -8.99 -7.55
N ALA A 93 -13.60 -9.15 -6.35
CA ALA A 93 -13.83 -10.48 -5.77
C ALA A 93 -14.85 -11.28 -6.61
N GLN A 94 -15.91 -10.65 -7.09
CA GLN A 94 -16.90 -11.29 -7.97
C GLN A 94 -16.28 -11.67 -9.33
N ALA A 95 -15.49 -10.79 -9.93
CA ALA A 95 -14.80 -11.07 -11.19
C ALA A 95 -13.81 -12.22 -11.04
N ALA A 96 -13.01 -12.24 -9.99
CA ALA A 96 -12.07 -13.31 -9.69
C ALA A 96 -12.78 -14.66 -9.48
N LYS A 97 -13.91 -14.66 -8.78
CA LYS A 97 -14.74 -15.86 -8.59
C LYS A 97 -15.28 -16.38 -9.93
N ALA A 98 -15.83 -15.51 -10.77
CA ALA A 98 -16.35 -15.89 -12.07
C ALA A 98 -15.26 -16.47 -13.00
N GLU A 99 -14.07 -15.88 -12.96
CA GLU A 99 -12.91 -16.36 -13.72
C GLU A 99 -12.44 -17.73 -13.23
N TYR A 100 -12.39 -17.93 -11.92
CA TYR A 100 -12.08 -19.22 -11.32
C TYR A 100 -13.10 -20.31 -11.71
N GLU A 101 -14.39 -20.01 -11.61
CA GLU A 101 -15.47 -20.95 -11.99
C GLU A 101 -15.40 -21.32 -13.47
N LYS A 102 -15.11 -20.33 -14.34
CA LYS A 102 -14.90 -20.56 -15.77
C LYS A 102 -13.71 -21.50 -16.03
N ALA A 103 -12.57 -21.21 -15.41
CA ALA A 103 -11.36 -22.02 -15.54
C ALA A 103 -11.59 -23.45 -15.02
N ALA A 104 -12.31 -23.61 -13.91
CA ALA A 104 -12.66 -24.91 -13.37
C ALA A 104 -13.56 -25.73 -14.33
N ALA A 105 -14.56 -25.08 -14.94
CA ALA A 105 -15.44 -25.73 -15.94
C ALA A 105 -14.67 -26.15 -17.20
N GLU A 106 -13.78 -25.28 -17.69
CA GLU A 106 -12.91 -25.60 -18.84
C GLU A 106 -11.97 -26.76 -18.52
N ASN A 107 -11.36 -26.80 -17.36
CA ASN A 107 -10.47 -27.87 -16.93
C ASN A 107 -11.24 -29.20 -16.78
N LYS A 108 -12.46 -29.14 -16.21
CA LYS A 108 -13.34 -30.32 -16.14
C LYS A 108 -13.65 -30.86 -17.54
N THR A 109 -14.05 -30.03 -18.47
CA THR A 109 -14.34 -30.42 -19.85
C THR A 109 -13.14 -31.09 -20.53
N LYS A 110 -11.94 -30.49 -20.38
CA LYS A 110 -10.70 -31.07 -20.92
C LYS A 110 -10.38 -32.42 -20.29
N SER A 111 -10.58 -32.56 -18.99
CA SER A 111 -10.38 -33.82 -18.27
C SER A 111 -11.35 -34.89 -18.75
N ASP A 112 -12.65 -34.58 -18.88
CA ASP A 112 -13.67 -35.51 -19.34
C ASP A 112 -13.40 -35.98 -20.78
N GLN A 113 -12.98 -35.07 -21.67
CA GLN A 113 -12.57 -35.40 -23.04
C GLN A 113 -11.34 -36.31 -23.07
N PHE A 114 -10.33 -36.03 -22.23
CA PHE A 114 -9.14 -36.88 -22.16
C PHE A 114 -9.47 -38.28 -21.66
N ILE A 115 -10.31 -38.41 -20.64
CA ILE A 115 -10.75 -39.71 -20.11
C ILE A 115 -11.55 -40.46 -21.17
N ALA A 116 -12.47 -39.80 -21.87
CA ALA A 116 -13.27 -40.42 -22.94
C ALA A 116 -12.37 -40.93 -24.08
N ALA A 117 -11.41 -40.10 -24.52
CA ALA A 117 -10.47 -40.48 -25.57
C ALA A 117 -9.59 -41.69 -25.19
N ASN A 118 -9.17 -41.75 -23.90
CA ASN A 118 -8.37 -42.86 -23.43
C ASN A 118 -9.18 -44.17 -23.23
N LYS A 119 -10.43 -44.08 -22.78
CA LYS A 119 -11.32 -45.26 -22.69
C LYS A 119 -11.62 -45.86 -24.05
N ALA A 120 -11.58 -45.08 -25.13
CA ALA A 120 -11.77 -45.54 -26.49
C ALA A 120 -10.53 -46.26 -27.08
N LYS A 121 -9.37 -46.15 -26.43
CA LYS A 121 -8.15 -46.85 -26.87
C LYS A 121 -8.18 -48.28 -26.36
N ALA A 122 -8.06 -49.26 -27.30
CA ALA A 122 -7.99 -50.67 -26.96
C ALA A 122 -6.78 -50.94 -26.06
N GLY A 123 -7.01 -51.56 -24.89
CA GLY A 123 -5.96 -51.95 -23.96
C GLY A 123 -5.78 -51.13 -22.71
N VAL A 124 -6.70 -50.25 -22.42
CA VAL A 124 -6.77 -49.54 -21.15
C VAL A 124 -7.88 -50.09 -20.28
#